data_02c60fb2b973387db84cc27387745bec
#
_entry.id   02c60fb2b973387db84cc27387745bec
#
_cell.length_a   1.000
_cell.length_b   1.000
_cell.length_c   1.000
_cell.angle_alpha   90.00
_cell.angle_beta   90.00
_cell.angle_gamma   90.00
#
_symmetry.space_group_name_H-M   'P 1'
#
loop_
_entity.id
_entity.type
_entity.pdbx_description
1 polymer ?
#
loop_
_entity_poly.entity_id
_entity_poly.type
_entity_poly.pdbx_seq_one_letter_code
_entity_poly.pdbx_strand_id
1 'polypeptide(L)'
;MEFALVSVLVLFPLIFGIVDFARAAYAYHYVSFAAREATRWASVRGAQCTNSLPAPCAATSGAGGTVDAYVRSTVPAGFYVDSNACVATAGCLLITTDWPGAPAGTNASSSCSGGGGSNSPGCAVSVTVQYVFGFDLPFLPAATINMSSTSQMVISQ
;
A
#
# COMPACT_ATOMS: atom_id res chain seq x y z
N MET A 1 -8.93 46.04 -16.25
CA MET A 1 -9.69 44.90 -15.73
C MET A 1 -9.37 43.57 -16.45
N GLU A 2 -9.08 43.60 -17.75
CA GLU A 2 -8.81 42.35 -18.54
C GLU A 2 -7.57 41.60 -18.09
N PHE A 3 -6.46 42.30 -17.77
CA PHE A 3 -5.23 41.66 -17.32
C PHE A 3 -5.39 40.91 -15.98
N ALA A 4 -6.17 41.45 -15.04
CA ALA A 4 -6.42 40.81 -13.75
C ALA A 4 -7.25 39.54 -13.93
N LEU A 5 -8.21 39.54 -14.83
CA LEU A 5 -9.10 38.41 -15.11
C LEU A 5 -8.31 37.25 -15.78
N VAL A 6 -7.46 37.59 -16.75
CA VAL A 6 -6.58 36.60 -17.41
C VAL A 6 -5.56 36.01 -16.42
N SER A 7 -4.96 36.85 -15.56
CA SER A 7 -4.03 36.38 -14.52
C SER A 7 -4.68 35.39 -13.56
N VAL A 8 -5.91 35.67 -13.10
CA VAL A 8 -6.63 34.76 -12.22
C VAL A 8 -6.94 33.45 -12.94
N LEU A 9 -7.41 33.51 -14.16
CA LEU A 9 -7.85 32.34 -14.93
C LEU A 9 -6.70 31.38 -15.30
N VAL A 10 -5.47 31.88 -15.39
CA VAL A 10 -4.27 31.09 -15.71
C VAL A 10 -3.50 30.70 -14.45
N LEU A 11 -3.33 31.64 -13.51
CA LEU A 11 -2.47 31.44 -12.34
C LEU A 11 -3.10 30.45 -11.33
N PHE A 12 -4.41 30.53 -11.09
CA PHE A 12 -5.07 29.64 -10.14
C PHE A 12 -5.00 28.16 -10.56
N PRO A 13 -5.41 27.76 -11.78
CA PRO A 13 -5.28 26.37 -12.20
C PRO A 13 -3.84 25.87 -12.17
N LEU A 14 -2.88 26.72 -12.48
CA LEU A 14 -1.45 26.34 -12.45
C LEU A 14 -0.98 26.06 -11.01
N ILE A 15 -1.34 26.90 -10.04
CA ILE A 15 -0.97 26.68 -8.64
C ILE A 15 -1.64 25.40 -8.11
N PHE A 16 -2.94 25.23 -8.34
CA PHE A 16 -3.66 24.03 -7.90
C PHE A 16 -3.10 22.77 -8.57
N GLY A 17 -2.76 22.83 -9.84
CA GLY A 17 -2.13 21.72 -10.56
C GLY A 17 -0.77 21.31 -9.96
N ILE A 18 0.07 22.28 -9.57
CA ILE A 18 1.35 21.99 -8.90
C ILE A 18 1.11 21.34 -7.53
N VAL A 19 0.16 21.84 -6.75
CA VAL A 19 -0.15 21.28 -5.42
C VAL A 19 -0.68 19.86 -5.55
N ASP A 20 -1.61 19.60 -6.46
CA ASP A 20 -2.16 18.26 -6.66
C ASP A 20 -1.12 17.28 -7.20
N PHE A 21 -0.24 17.73 -8.09
CA PHE A 21 0.88 16.91 -8.54
C PHE A 21 1.83 16.56 -7.39
N ALA A 22 2.14 17.50 -6.50
CA ALA A 22 2.96 17.25 -5.33
C ALA A 22 2.30 16.22 -4.37
N ARG A 23 0.98 16.34 -4.17
CA ARG A 23 0.19 15.36 -3.40
C ARG A 23 0.22 13.96 -4.04
N ALA A 24 0.07 13.88 -5.36
CA ALA A 24 0.14 12.63 -6.10
C ALA A 24 1.53 11.98 -6.00
N ALA A 25 2.60 12.75 -6.14
CA ALA A 25 3.96 12.27 -5.96
C ALA A 25 4.20 11.75 -4.53
N TYR A 26 3.72 12.47 -3.54
CA TYR A 26 3.78 12.02 -2.14
C TYR A 26 3.03 10.71 -1.91
N ALA A 27 1.82 10.57 -2.46
CA ALA A 27 1.04 9.34 -2.39
C ALA A 27 1.76 8.16 -3.04
N TYR A 28 2.39 8.37 -4.18
CA TYR A 28 3.18 7.34 -4.87
C TYR A 28 4.38 6.86 -4.03
N HIS A 29 5.10 7.78 -3.41
CA HIS A 29 6.21 7.45 -2.51
C HIS A 29 5.72 6.69 -1.28
N TYR A 30 4.58 7.09 -0.70
CA TYR A 30 3.98 6.39 0.43
C TYR A 30 3.62 4.94 0.06
N VAL A 31 2.92 4.71 -1.06
CA VAL A 31 2.54 3.36 -1.51
C VAL A 31 3.76 2.45 -1.67
N SER A 32 4.83 2.99 -2.29
CA SER A 32 6.08 2.25 -2.48
C SER A 32 6.81 1.94 -1.16
N PHE A 33 6.78 2.87 -0.22
CA PHE A 33 7.35 2.69 1.11
C PHE A 33 6.54 1.69 1.92
N ALA A 34 5.21 1.85 1.96
CA ALA A 34 4.29 1.00 2.71
C ALA A 34 4.36 -0.47 2.27
N ALA A 35 4.46 -0.74 0.96
CA ALA A 35 4.60 -2.10 0.46
C ALA A 35 5.89 -2.77 0.98
N ARG A 36 7.02 -2.07 0.96
CA ARG A 36 8.30 -2.59 1.47
C ARG A 36 8.28 -2.79 2.98
N GLU A 37 7.77 -1.83 3.71
CA GLU A 37 7.71 -1.91 5.17
C GLU A 37 6.76 -3.01 5.65
N ALA A 38 5.58 -3.13 5.03
CA ALA A 38 4.64 -4.20 5.31
C ALA A 38 5.22 -5.60 5.03
N THR A 39 5.98 -5.74 3.94
CA THR A 39 6.64 -7.00 3.60
C THR A 39 7.72 -7.34 4.62
N ARG A 40 8.52 -6.38 5.07
CA ARG A 40 9.50 -6.57 6.15
C ARG A 40 8.83 -6.97 7.45
N TRP A 41 7.75 -6.29 7.80
CA TRP A 41 6.96 -6.61 8.99
C TRP A 41 6.41 -8.05 8.93
N ALA A 42 5.88 -8.46 7.77
CA ALA A 42 5.35 -9.79 7.55
C ALA A 42 6.44 -10.88 7.55
N SER A 43 7.61 -10.60 6.95
CA SER A 43 8.72 -11.55 6.85
C SER A 43 9.34 -11.92 8.20
N VAL A 44 9.29 -11.02 9.17
CA VAL A 44 9.79 -11.26 10.54
C VAL A 44 8.76 -12.04 11.38
N ARG A 45 7.48 -11.96 11.06
CA ARG A 45 6.42 -12.57 11.86
C ARG A 45 5.96 -13.93 11.35
N GLY A 46 5.91 -14.14 10.05
CA GLY A 46 5.54 -15.42 9.45
C GLY A 46 4.25 -16.03 10.03
N ALA A 47 4.18 -17.38 10.02
CA ALA A 47 3.10 -18.14 10.64
C ALA A 47 3.32 -18.41 12.13
N GLN A 48 4.58 -18.43 12.54
CA GLN A 48 4.95 -18.83 13.88
C GLN A 48 5.41 -17.63 14.68
N CYS A 49 4.60 -17.25 15.64
CA CYS A 49 4.97 -16.24 16.62
C CYS A 49 5.70 -16.92 17.77
N THR A 50 6.97 -16.61 17.93
CA THR A 50 7.65 -16.88 19.20
C THR A 50 7.23 -15.84 20.23
N ASN A 51 7.05 -16.27 21.48
CA ASN A 51 6.53 -15.47 22.61
C ASN A 51 7.31 -14.17 22.91
N SER A 52 8.33 -13.84 22.13
CA SER A 52 9.18 -12.64 22.28
C SER A 52 8.71 -11.42 21.47
N LEU A 53 7.68 -11.57 20.61
CA LEU A 53 7.15 -10.46 19.84
C LEU A 53 5.84 -9.95 20.43
N PRO A 54 5.57 -8.63 20.41
CA PRO A 54 4.29 -8.10 20.88
C PRO A 54 3.14 -8.58 19.99
N ALA A 55 2.00 -8.86 20.60
CA ALA A 55 0.78 -9.25 19.88
C ALA A 55 0.23 -8.08 19.02
N PRO A 56 -0.42 -8.34 17.86
CA PRO A 56 -0.64 -9.66 17.26
C PRO A 56 0.62 -10.19 16.59
N CYS A 57 0.91 -11.43 16.86
CA CYS A 57 2.19 -12.04 16.48
C CYS A 57 2.26 -12.52 15.04
N ALA A 58 1.32 -13.35 14.61
CA ALA A 58 1.35 -13.95 13.27
C ALA A 58 0.94 -12.93 12.20
N ALA A 59 1.62 -12.95 11.06
CA ALA A 59 1.20 -12.17 9.90
C ALA A 59 0.03 -12.88 9.21
N THR A 60 -1.12 -12.21 9.13
CA THR A 60 -2.31 -12.71 8.48
C THR A 60 -2.68 -11.86 7.27
N SER A 61 -3.19 -12.52 6.22
CA SER A 61 -3.63 -11.89 4.98
C SER A 61 -5.10 -11.46 5.03
N GLY A 62 -5.51 -10.65 4.05
CA GLY A 62 -6.88 -10.23 3.84
C GLY A 62 -7.26 -8.92 4.53
N ALA A 63 -8.44 -8.42 4.19
CA ALA A 63 -8.99 -7.21 4.79
C ALA A 63 -9.21 -7.42 6.30
N GLY A 64 -8.65 -6.53 7.10
CA GLY A 64 -8.65 -6.66 8.55
C GLY A 64 -7.61 -7.64 9.12
N GLY A 65 -6.76 -8.23 8.30
CA GLY A 65 -5.60 -9.00 8.72
C GLY A 65 -4.56 -8.14 9.44
N THR A 66 -3.60 -8.79 10.10
CA THR A 66 -2.58 -8.07 10.87
C THR A 66 -1.68 -7.20 10.01
N VAL A 67 -1.40 -7.61 8.76
CA VAL A 67 -0.63 -6.82 7.79
C VAL A 67 -1.42 -5.59 7.37
N ASP A 68 -2.71 -5.75 7.08
CA ASP A 68 -3.60 -4.64 6.75
C ASP A 68 -3.68 -3.62 7.89
N ALA A 69 -3.91 -4.10 9.12
CA ALA A 69 -3.95 -3.26 10.32
C ALA A 69 -2.63 -2.50 10.54
N TYR A 70 -1.49 -3.15 10.32
CA TYR A 70 -0.19 -2.51 10.44
C TYR A 70 -0.01 -1.38 9.42
N VAL A 71 -0.28 -1.63 8.14
CA VAL A 71 -0.16 -0.60 7.09
C VAL A 71 -1.09 0.58 7.39
N ARG A 72 -2.33 0.32 7.78
CA ARG A 72 -3.29 1.38 8.14
C ARG A 72 -2.85 2.21 9.35
N SER A 73 -2.18 1.59 10.31
CA SER A 73 -1.64 2.30 11.49
C SER A 73 -0.46 3.22 11.14
N THR A 74 0.21 2.99 10.02
CA THR A 74 1.37 3.79 9.56
C THR A 74 1.01 4.85 8.53
N VAL A 75 -0.28 5.01 8.21
CA VAL A 75 -0.75 6.04 7.27
C VAL A 75 -0.39 7.43 7.80
N PRO A 76 0.28 8.27 7.02
CA PRO A 76 0.67 9.61 7.45
C PRO A 76 -0.54 10.52 7.69
N ALA A 77 -0.41 11.45 8.61
CA ALA A 77 -1.43 12.47 8.83
C ALA A 77 -1.67 13.30 7.56
N GLY A 78 -2.93 13.55 7.24
CA GLY A 78 -3.34 14.27 6.03
C GLY A 78 -3.53 13.38 4.80
N PHE A 79 -3.29 12.08 4.93
CA PHE A 79 -3.60 11.11 3.89
C PHE A 79 -5.04 10.63 4.06
N TYR A 80 -5.87 10.93 3.09
CA TYR A 80 -7.27 10.47 3.15
C TYR A 80 -7.32 8.98 2.81
N VAL A 81 -7.83 8.18 3.72
CA VAL A 81 -8.06 6.75 3.53
C VAL A 81 -9.50 6.43 3.88
N ASP A 82 -10.25 5.94 2.91
CA ASP A 82 -11.58 5.40 3.16
C ASP A 82 -11.44 4.05 3.89
N SER A 83 -12.10 3.94 5.04
CA SER A 83 -12.10 2.73 5.87
C SER A 83 -13.06 1.65 5.37
N ASN A 84 -13.94 1.99 4.43
CA ASN A 84 -14.92 1.06 3.88
C ASN A 84 -14.35 0.23 2.74
N ALA A 85 -15.01 -0.88 2.43
CA ALA A 85 -14.62 -1.80 1.38
C ALA A 85 -14.37 -1.05 0.06
N CYS A 86 -13.14 -1.03 -0.35
CA CYS A 86 -12.63 -0.29 -1.49
C CYS A 86 -13.28 -0.70 -2.82
N VAL A 87 -14.06 0.19 -3.39
CA VAL A 87 -14.59 0.06 -4.75
C VAL A 87 -14.09 1.25 -5.57
N ALA A 88 -12.83 1.21 -6.00
CA ALA A 88 -12.22 2.15 -6.96
C ALA A 88 -12.55 3.66 -6.77
N THR A 89 -12.90 4.06 -5.54
CA THR A 89 -13.18 5.45 -5.16
C THR A 89 -11.91 6.15 -4.68
N ALA A 90 -11.83 7.45 -4.84
CA ALA A 90 -10.72 8.25 -4.33
C ALA A 90 -10.54 8.03 -2.82
N GLY A 91 -9.29 7.87 -2.38
CA GLY A 91 -8.95 7.56 -0.99
C GLY A 91 -8.98 6.07 -0.63
N CYS A 92 -9.29 5.21 -1.57
CA CYS A 92 -9.29 3.76 -1.35
C CYS A 92 -7.86 3.24 -1.17
N LEU A 93 -7.58 2.62 -0.02
CA LEU A 93 -6.33 1.93 0.27
C LEU A 93 -6.62 0.43 0.40
N LEU A 94 -6.16 -0.36 -0.58
CA LEU A 94 -6.28 -1.82 -0.59
C LEU A 94 -4.92 -2.45 -0.35
N ILE A 95 -4.85 -3.35 0.63
CA ILE A 95 -3.65 -4.10 0.98
C ILE A 95 -3.94 -5.58 0.72
N THR A 96 -3.18 -6.18 -0.17
CA THR A 96 -3.26 -7.60 -0.48
C THR A 96 -1.96 -8.28 -0.06
N THR A 97 -2.07 -9.25 0.85
CA THR A 97 -0.94 -10.08 1.27
C THR A 97 -1.12 -11.45 0.67
N ASP A 98 -0.12 -11.92 -0.04
CA ASP A 98 -0.07 -13.23 -0.64
C ASP A 98 1.17 -14.01 -0.15
N TRP A 99 1.00 -15.31 -0.04
CA TRP A 99 2.03 -16.26 0.39
C TRP A 99 2.34 -17.21 -0.77
N PRO A 100 3.14 -16.76 -1.76
CA PRO A 100 3.40 -17.54 -2.98
C PRO A 100 4.19 -18.82 -2.75
N GLY A 101 4.65 -19.06 -1.53
CA GLY A 101 5.42 -20.24 -1.18
C GLY A 101 6.90 -20.07 -1.54
N ALA A 102 7.34 -20.68 -2.63
CA ALA A 102 8.75 -20.56 -3.06
C ALA A 102 9.07 -19.15 -3.56
N PRO A 103 10.24 -18.59 -3.20
CA PRO A 103 10.72 -17.36 -3.81
C PRO A 103 10.88 -17.53 -5.33
N ALA A 104 10.57 -16.48 -6.10
CA ALA A 104 10.72 -16.48 -7.55
C ALA A 104 12.18 -16.82 -7.93
N GLY A 105 12.37 -17.82 -8.80
CA GLY A 105 13.69 -18.24 -9.28
C GLY A 105 14.46 -19.22 -8.39
N THR A 106 13.83 -19.73 -7.31
CA THR A 106 14.40 -20.79 -6.47
C THR A 106 13.65 -22.09 -6.65
N ASN A 107 14.37 -23.22 -6.58
CA ASN A 107 13.71 -24.53 -6.45
C ASN A 107 12.98 -24.57 -5.10
N ALA A 108 11.65 -24.71 -5.15
CA ALA A 108 10.82 -24.76 -3.95
C ALA A 108 11.35 -25.80 -2.97
N SER A 109 11.70 -25.37 -1.76
CA SER A 109 11.81 -26.34 -0.68
C SER A 109 10.44 -26.96 -0.46
N SER A 110 10.38 -28.25 -0.19
CA SER A 110 9.12 -29.00 0.01
C SER A 110 8.24 -28.42 1.13
N SER A 111 8.82 -27.61 1.99
CA SER A 111 8.12 -26.90 3.07
C SER A 111 7.29 -25.68 2.60
N CYS A 112 7.55 -25.15 1.40
CA CYS A 112 6.78 -24.04 0.84
C CYS A 112 5.69 -24.48 -0.14
N SER A 113 5.56 -25.76 -0.43
CA SER A 113 4.56 -26.31 -1.34
C SER A 113 3.38 -26.90 -0.56
N GLY A 114 2.25 -26.22 -0.60
CA GLY A 114 0.93 -26.78 -0.29
C GLY A 114 0.35 -26.52 1.09
N GLY A 115 -0.80 -25.98 1.09
CA GLY A 115 -1.92 -26.27 1.99
C GLY A 115 -1.83 -25.89 3.47
N GLY A 116 -0.90 -25.11 3.91
CA GLY A 116 -0.83 -24.69 5.32
C GLY A 116 0.53 -24.23 5.81
N GLY A 117 1.54 -24.29 4.95
CA GLY A 117 2.92 -23.92 5.31
C GLY A 117 3.55 -22.82 4.45
N SER A 118 2.79 -22.13 3.63
CA SER A 118 3.30 -21.12 2.71
C SER A 118 3.88 -19.88 3.41
N ASN A 119 3.56 -19.69 4.66
CA ASN A 119 4.11 -18.64 5.52
C ASN A 119 5.21 -19.13 6.49
N SER A 120 5.77 -20.29 6.23
CA SER A 120 6.87 -20.87 7.00
C SER A 120 8.21 -20.20 6.66
N PRO A 121 9.23 -20.32 7.55
CA PRO A 121 10.59 -19.83 7.27
C PRO A 121 11.15 -20.36 5.97
N GLY A 122 11.81 -19.49 5.21
CA GLY A 122 12.35 -19.81 3.88
C GLY A 122 11.36 -19.67 2.73
N CYS A 123 10.06 -19.47 3.01
CA CYS A 123 9.04 -19.17 2.01
C CYS A 123 8.98 -17.67 1.71
N ALA A 124 8.32 -17.28 0.62
CA ALA A 124 8.16 -15.89 0.25
C ALA A 124 6.85 -15.31 0.78
N VAL A 125 6.87 -14.06 1.16
CA VAL A 125 5.70 -13.22 1.37
C VAL A 125 5.71 -12.09 0.36
N SER A 126 4.56 -11.80 -0.23
CA SER A 126 4.35 -10.71 -1.17
C SER A 126 3.25 -9.80 -0.63
N VAL A 127 3.53 -8.51 -0.52
CA VAL A 127 2.52 -7.52 -0.12
C VAL A 127 2.36 -6.51 -1.23
N THR A 128 1.14 -6.36 -1.70
CA THR A 128 0.74 -5.37 -2.69
C THR A 128 -0.11 -4.30 -1.99
N VAL A 129 0.34 -3.06 -2.09
CA VAL A 129 -0.40 -1.90 -1.61
C VAL A 129 -0.90 -1.13 -2.82
N GLN A 130 -2.21 -0.88 -2.87
CA GLN A 130 -2.85 -0.10 -3.92
C GLN A 130 -3.57 1.10 -3.30
N TYR A 131 -3.45 2.24 -3.93
CA TYR A 131 -4.11 3.47 -3.52
C TYR A 131 -4.72 4.19 -4.71
N VAL A 132 -5.98 4.59 -4.56
CA VAL A 132 -6.69 5.38 -5.56
C VAL A 132 -6.58 6.85 -5.20
N PHE A 133 -5.71 7.58 -5.89
CA PHE A 133 -5.56 9.02 -5.70
C PHE A 133 -6.63 9.76 -6.50
N GLY A 134 -7.32 10.72 -5.87
CA GLY A 134 -8.27 11.63 -6.52
C GLY A 134 -7.66 13.01 -6.71
N PHE A 135 -7.85 13.57 -7.89
CA PHE A 135 -7.51 14.97 -8.19
C PHE A 135 -8.68 15.88 -7.84
N ASP A 136 -8.40 16.94 -7.09
CA ASP A 136 -9.37 17.97 -6.69
C ASP A 136 -9.07 19.29 -7.43
N LEU A 137 -9.02 19.23 -8.76
CA LEU A 137 -8.75 20.39 -9.59
C LEU A 137 -10.04 21.20 -9.77
N PRO A 138 -10.07 22.50 -9.41
CA PRO A 138 -11.22 23.35 -9.71
C PRO A 138 -11.40 23.48 -11.22
N PHE A 139 -12.62 23.41 -11.68
CA PHE A 139 -13.04 23.50 -13.10
C PHE A 139 -12.75 22.29 -13.98
N LEU A 140 -12.19 21.19 -13.44
CA LEU A 140 -12.01 19.94 -14.17
C LEU A 140 -12.90 18.84 -13.58
N PRO A 141 -13.35 17.89 -14.38
CA PRO A 141 -14.05 16.72 -13.84
C PRO A 141 -13.14 15.93 -12.91
N ALA A 142 -13.71 15.34 -11.86
CA ALA A 142 -12.97 14.50 -10.93
C ALA A 142 -12.27 13.37 -11.70
N ALA A 143 -10.96 13.27 -11.53
CA ALA A 143 -10.14 12.23 -12.13
C ALA A 143 -9.45 11.43 -11.04
N THR A 144 -9.25 10.14 -11.27
CA THR A 144 -8.56 9.26 -10.32
C THR A 144 -7.40 8.54 -11.00
N ILE A 145 -6.33 8.31 -10.24
CA ILE A 145 -5.19 7.48 -10.66
C ILE A 145 -5.02 6.35 -9.66
N ASN A 146 -4.91 5.11 -10.16
CA ASN A 146 -4.57 3.95 -9.38
C ASN A 146 -3.05 3.83 -9.27
N MET A 147 -2.55 3.89 -8.03
CA MET A 147 -1.15 3.67 -7.71
C MET A 147 -1.01 2.31 -7.05
N SER A 148 -0.04 1.51 -7.48
CA SER A 148 0.19 0.17 -6.95
C SER A 148 1.67 -0.08 -6.79
N SER A 149 2.05 -0.74 -5.70
CA SER A 149 3.40 -1.22 -5.47
C SER A 149 3.36 -2.59 -4.81
N THR A 150 4.19 -3.49 -5.30
CA THR A 150 4.34 -4.84 -4.75
C THR A 150 5.78 -5.02 -4.27
N SER A 151 5.91 -5.59 -3.09
CA SER A 151 7.19 -5.98 -2.52
C SER A 151 7.15 -7.45 -2.12
N GLN A 152 8.26 -8.15 -2.30
CA GLN A 152 8.41 -9.55 -1.94
C GLN A 152 9.67 -9.77 -1.12
N MET A 153 9.59 -10.58 -0.08
CA MET A 153 10.72 -10.98 0.77
C MET A 153 10.58 -12.44 1.21
N VAL A 154 11.71 -13.01 1.63
CA VAL A 154 11.73 -14.34 2.24
C VAL A 154 11.48 -14.21 3.73
N ILE A 155 10.69 -15.12 4.27
CA ILE A 155 10.34 -15.19 5.69
C ILE A 155 11.53 -15.74 6.45
N SER A 156 11.94 -15.05 7.51
CA SER A 156 13.12 -15.35 8.30
C SER A 156 12.82 -16.14 9.59
N GLN A 157 11.54 -16.19 10.01
CA GLN A 157 11.10 -16.88 11.23
C GLN A 157 9.87 -17.74 11.01
#